data_eb17fa5db598afff747cc56b4b0cd907
#
_entry.id   eb17fa5db598afff747cc56b4b0cd907
#
_cell.length_a   1.000
_cell.length_b   1.000
_cell.length_c   1.000
_cell.angle_alpha   90.00
_cell.angle_beta   90.00
_cell.angle_gamma   90.00
#
_symmetry.space_group_name_H-M   'P 1'
#
loop_
_entity.id
_entity.type
_entity.pdbx_description
1 polymer ?
#
loop_
_entity_poly.entity_id
_entity_poly.type
_entity_poly.pdbx_seq_one_letter_code
_entity_poly.pdbx_strand_id
1 'polypeptide(L)'
;MKNLLTIAGSDCSGGAGIQADLKTFAAHGTFGMSVIVSVVAENTARVIDIQDVTPDMIKKQMDAVFEDIFPDAVKIGMLSTPEGMQAVAEKLTEYKPQNVVVDPVMYAKNGCALMQPYAIDTLIKTIIPLADVLTPNIPEAEKITGMEIKTVADMEAAAKKICAMGCKGIVVKGGHHIGNAVDVLFDGNEFYHFETERINTKNTHGTGCTFSSAIAANLANGLSVAEAVKNAKSYVTKAIEYSLAIGKGCGPTHHFVDLYRKAGMLE
;
A
#
# COMPACT_ATOMS: atom_id res chain seq x y z
N MET A 1 -19.64 10.33 5.50
CA MET A 1 -18.56 9.82 4.61
C MET A 1 -17.34 9.64 5.50
N LYS A 2 -16.58 8.56 5.34
CA LYS A 2 -15.33 8.33 6.09
C LYS A 2 -14.19 9.12 5.47
N ASN A 3 -13.26 9.63 6.29
CA ASN A 3 -12.12 10.42 5.88
C ASN A 3 -10.85 9.57 5.92
N LEU A 4 -10.09 9.51 4.84
CA LEU A 4 -8.87 8.72 4.76
C LEU A 4 -7.69 9.60 4.38
N LEU A 5 -6.54 9.32 4.99
CA LEU A 5 -5.29 9.99 4.68
C LEU A 5 -4.32 9.02 4.02
N THR A 6 -3.75 9.38 2.87
CA THR A 6 -2.56 8.72 2.35
C THR A 6 -1.32 9.56 2.64
N ILE A 7 -0.24 8.90 3.07
CA ILE A 7 1.09 9.47 3.28
C ILE A 7 2.04 8.71 2.37
N ALA A 8 2.37 9.28 1.20
CA ALA A 8 3.15 8.57 0.18
C ALA A 8 3.79 9.53 -0.83
N GLY A 9 4.63 9.00 -1.71
CA GLY A 9 5.11 9.68 -2.90
C GLY A 9 3.99 9.86 -3.93
N SER A 10 4.14 10.89 -4.78
CA SER A 10 3.27 11.09 -5.93
C SER A 10 3.78 10.32 -7.16
N ASP A 11 2.87 9.82 -7.97
CA ASP A 11 3.14 9.30 -9.32
C ASP A 11 2.46 10.20 -10.35
N CYS A 12 3.25 10.99 -11.09
CA CYS A 12 2.70 11.93 -12.07
C CYS A 12 2.02 11.23 -13.26
N SER A 13 2.27 9.93 -13.48
CA SER A 13 1.56 9.12 -14.48
C SER A 13 0.16 8.67 -13.99
N GLY A 14 -0.09 8.78 -12.69
CA GLY A 14 -1.40 8.57 -12.09
C GLY A 14 -1.73 7.11 -11.77
N GLY A 15 -0.81 6.16 -11.95
CA GLY A 15 -1.07 4.73 -11.80
C GLY A 15 -0.78 4.17 -10.41
N ALA A 16 0.11 4.82 -9.64
CA ALA A 16 0.52 4.42 -8.29
C ALA A 16 0.52 5.62 -7.32
N GLY A 17 1.22 5.50 -6.20
CA GLY A 17 1.38 6.56 -5.22
C GLY A 17 0.06 7.14 -4.72
N ILE A 18 0.10 8.40 -4.27
CA ILE A 18 -1.10 9.10 -3.78
C ILE A 18 -2.23 9.12 -4.81
N GLN A 19 -1.93 9.12 -6.11
CA GLN A 19 -2.95 9.15 -7.16
C GLN A 19 -3.76 7.84 -7.21
N ALA A 20 -3.12 6.69 -7.07
CA ALA A 20 -3.82 5.42 -6.96
C ALA A 20 -4.59 5.32 -5.65
N ASP A 21 -4.01 5.81 -4.55
CA ASP A 21 -4.61 5.80 -3.22
C ASP A 21 -5.92 6.61 -3.21
N LEU A 22 -5.88 7.86 -3.67
CA LEU A 22 -7.05 8.75 -3.73
C LEU A 22 -8.16 8.19 -4.64
N LYS A 23 -7.80 7.61 -5.80
CA LYS A 23 -8.75 6.94 -6.68
C LYS A 23 -9.40 5.74 -5.99
N THR A 24 -8.61 4.94 -5.27
CA THR A 24 -9.11 3.78 -4.51
C THR A 24 -10.03 4.21 -3.38
N PHE A 25 -9.67 5.24 -2.62
CA PHE A 25 -10.53 5.81 -1.58
C PHE A 25 -11.86 6.28 -2.15
N ALA A 26 -11.84 7.03 -3.27
CA ALA A 26 -13.04 7.49 -3.95
C ALA A 26 -13.90 6.31 -4.45
N ALA A 27 -13.28 5.25 -5.00
CA ALA A 27 -13.99 4.05 -5.45
C ALA A 27 -14.68 3.29 -4.30
N HIS A 28 -14.21 3.45 -3.05
CA HIS A 28 -14.83 2.87 -1.84
C HIS A 28 -15.79 3.84 -1.13
N GLY A 29 -16.15 4.97 -1.75
CA GLY A 29 -17.10 5.92 -1.20
C GLY A 29 -16.58 6.71 0.01
N THR A 30 -15.27 6.93 0.09
CA THR A 30 -14.62 7.69 1.17
C THR A 30 -13.99 8.98 0.65
N PHE A 31 -13.79 9.96 1.53
CA PHE A 31 -13.08 11.20 1.22
C PHE A 31 -11.58 11.00 1.44
N GLY A 32 -10.80 11.21 0.39
CA GLY A 32 -9.34 11.02 0.41
C GLY A 32 -8.57 12.32 0.58
N MET A 33 -7.65 12.36 1.54
CA MET A 33 -6.67 13.42 1.77
C MET A 33 -5.26 12.88 1.53
N SER A 34 -4.26 13.74 1.32
CA SER A 34 -2.90 13.29 1.06
C SER A 34 -1.84 14.16 1.72
N VAL A 35 -0.80 13.51 2.25
CA VAL A 35 0.49 14.07 2.62
C VAL A 35 1.51 13.57 1.60
N ILE A 36 2.13 14.48 0.87
CA ILE A 36 3.15 14.15 -0.14
C ILE A 36 4.51 14.09 0.54
N VAL A 37 5.19 12.94 0.43
CA VAL A 37 6.53 12.75 0.99
C VAL A 37 7.63 12.83 -0.05
N SER A 38 7.29 12.59 -1.33
CA SER A 38 8.21 12.70 -2.46
C SER A 38 7.42 13.04 -3.73
N VAL A 39 7.99 13.87 -4.58
CA VAL A 39 7.50 14.11 -5.94
C VAL A 39 8.30 13.24 -6.89
N VAL A 40 7.63 12.28 -7.56
CA VAL A 40 8.29 11.35 -8.46
C VAL A 40 7.96 11.70 -9.91
N ALA A 41 9.00 11.98 -10.68
CA ALA A 41 8.91 12.13 -12.13
C ALA A 41 9.04 10.74 -12.76
N GLU A 42 7.90 10.10 -13.04
CA GLU A 42 7.86 8.76 -13.63
C GLU A 42 6.79 8.63 -14.72
N ASN A 43 6.94 7.58 -15.51
CA ASN A 43 5.94 7.14 -16.47
C ASN A 43 5.81 5.61 -16.42
N THR A 44 4.92 5.03 -17.22
CA THR A 44 4.67 3.58 -17.23
C THR A 44 5.91 2.72 -17.49
N ALA A 45 7.00 3.28 -18.02
CA ALA A 45 8.21 2.56 -18.40
C ALA A 45 9.38 2.75 -17.42
N ARG A 46 9.51 3.93 -16.79
CA ARG A 46 10.66 4.23 -15.92
C ARG A 46 10.39 5.35 -14.93
N VAL A 47 11.12 5.32 -13.82
CA VAL A 47 11.35 6.47 -12.94
C VAL A 47 12.48 7.31 -13.55
N ILE A 48 12.29 8.61 -13.63
CA ILE A 48 13.23 9.58 -14.21
C ILE A 48 13.98 10.28 -13.08
N ASP A 49 13.24 10.77 -12.06
CA ASP A 49 13.81 11.51 -10.95
C ASP A 49 12.87 11.46 -9.72
N ILE A 50 13.44 11.67 -8.53
CA ILE A 50 12.70 11.71 -7.26
C ILE A 50 13.18 12.93 -6.47
N GLN A 51 12.24 13.79 -6.08
CA GLN A 51 12.51 14.89 -5.17
C GLN A 51 11.77 14.66 -3.86
N ASP A 52 12.51 14.44 -2.78
CA ASP A 52 11.93 14.26 -1.45
C ASP A 52 11.46 15.59 -0.86
N VAL A 53 10.31 15.54 -0.21
CA VAL A 53 9.79 16.65 0.59
C VAL A 53 10.52 16.70 1.93
N THR A 54 10.85 17.89 2.40
CA THR A 54 11.59 18.03 3.67
C THR A 54 10.77 17.48 4.86
N PRO A 55 11.43 16.89 5.88
CA PRO A 55 10.75 16.38 7.08
C PRO A 55 9.85 17.42 7.76
N ASP A 56 10.29 18.69 7.81
CA ASP A 56 9.48 19.79 8.35
C ASP A 56 8.18 20.01 7.57
N MET A 57 8.24 19.98 6.22
CA MET A 57 7.04 20.13 5.40
C MET A 57 6.12 18.90 5.50
N ILE A 58 6.67 17.68 5.65
CA ILE A 58 5.87 16.48 5.91
C ILE A 58 5.06 16.65 7.21
N LYS A 59 5.73 17.07 8.31
CA LYS A 59 5.07 17.32 9.60
C LYS A 59 3.96 18.37 9.48
N LYS A 60 4.24 19.50 8.81
CA LYS A 60 3.24 20.56 8.60
C LYS A 60 2.03 20.10 7.80
N GLN A 61 2.21 19.28 6.77
CA GLN A 61 1.09 18.69 6.04
C GLN A 61 0.26 17.76 6.95
N MET A 62 0.92 16.94 7.77
CA MET A 62 0.23 16.07 8.73
C MET A 62 -0.54 16.90 9.75
N ASP A 63 0.08 17.92 10.36
CA ASP A 63 -0.58 18.81 11.33
C ASP A 63 -1.82 19.46 10.72
N ALA A 64 -1.70 20.02 9.52
CA ALA A 64 -2.82 20.67 8.82
C ALA A 64 -4.02 19.74 8.61
N VAL A 65 -3.79 18.43 8.38
CA VAL A 65 -4.86 17.46 8.21
C VAL A 65 -5.41 17.01 9.58
N PHE A 66 -4.53 16.59 10.50
CA PHE A 66 -4.97 16.01 11.78
C PHE A 66 -5.67 17.01 12.69
N GLU A 67 -5.32 18.30 12.62
CA GLU A 67 -5.93 19.36 13.42
C GLU A 67 -7.34 19.75 12.95
N ASP A 68 -7.68 19.52 11.67
CA ASP A 68 -8.95 19.95 11.08
C ASP A 68 -9.84 18.77 10.68
N ILE A 69 -9.32 17.83 9.87
CA ILE A 69 -10.07 16.69 9.35
C ILE A 69 -9.38 15.40 9.81
N PHE A 70 -9.66 14.97 11.05
CA PHE A 70 -9.06 13.77 11.61
C PHE A 70 -9.45 12.51 10.80
N PRO A 71 -8.46 11.71 10.30
CA PRO A 71 -8.75 10.57 9.44
C PRO A 71 -9.29 9.35 10.22
N ASP A 72 -10.26 8.64 9.64
CA ASP A 72 -10.78 7.34 10.15
C ASP A 72 -9.81 6.18 9.82
N ALA A 73 -8.93 6.35 8.84
CA ALA A 73 -7.83 5.44 8.52
C ALA A 73 -6.68 6.19 7.84
N VAL A 74 -5.47 5.65 8.00
CA VAL A 74 -4.25 6.17 7.36
C VAL A 74 -3.61 5.07 6.53
N LYS A 75 -3.30 5.35 5.25
CA LYS A 75 -2.48 4.48 4.43
C LYS A 75 -1.09 5.11 4.27
N ILE A 76 -0.06 4.35 4.53
CA ILE A 76 1.33 4.74 4.29
C ILE A 76 1.84 3.94 3.10
N GLY A 77 2.38 4.65 2.10
CA GLY A 77 3.03 4.05 0.93
C GLY A 77 4.54 4.24 0.94
N MET A 78 5.10 4.59 -0.22
CA MET A 78 6.53 4.83 -0.38
C MET A 78 7.02 5.93 0.56
N LEU A 79 8.01 5.59 1.40
CA LEU A 79 8.84 6.50 2.20
C LEU A 79 10.29 6.26 1.80
N SER A 80 10.92 7.24 1.16
CA SER A 80 12.25 7.08 0.54
C SER A 80 13.42 7.21 1.52
N THR A 81 13.28 8.11 2.52
CA THR A 81 14.37 8.52 3.42
C THR A 81 14.09 8.23 4.90
N PRO A 82 15.13 7.91 5.70
CA PRO A 82 14.98 7.73 7.13
C PRO A 82 14.41 8.96 7.85
N GLU A 83 14.81 10.16 7.42
CA GLU A 83 14.35 11.42 8.01
C GLU A 83 12.85 11.64 7.77
N GLY A 84 12.36 11.30 6.57
CA GLY A 84 10.94 11.32 6.26
C GLY A 84 10.15 10.30 7.08
N MET A 85 10.70 9.07 7.24
CA MET A 85 10.09 8.03 8.10
C MET A 85 10.00 8.50 9.56
N GLN A 86 11.07 9.11 10.10
CA GLN A 86 11.08 9.65 11.46
C GLN A 86 10.02 10.74 11.64
N ALA A 87 9.90 11.67 10.69
CA ALA A 87 8.89 12.72 10.72
C ALA A 87 7.47 12.14 10.73
N VAL A 88 7.19 11.14 9.89
CA VAL A 88 5.90 10.44 9.86
C VAL A 88 5.64 9.71 11.17
N ALA A 89 6.63 8.94 11.68
CA ALA A 89 6.49 8.18 12.93
C ALA A 89 6.24 9.09 14.14
N GLU A 90 6.92 10.25 14.22
CA GLU A 90 6.72 11.25 15.26
C GLU A 90 5.26 11.71 15.28
N LYS A 91 4.71 12.10 14.13
CA LYS A 91 3.33 12.60 14.02
C LYS A 91 2.29 11.49 14.23
N LEU A 92 2.52 10.28 13.77
CA LEU A 92 1.63 9.14 14.08
C LEU A 92 1.62 8.81 15.58
N THR A 93 2.77 8.94 16.26
CA THR A 93 2.86 8.74 17.71
C THR A 93 2.17 9.85 18.49
N GLU A 94 2.20 11.09 18.00
CA GLU A 94 1.52 12.24 18.58
C GLU A 94 -0.01 12.13 18.43
N TYR A 95 -0.51 11.95 17.20
CA TYR A 95 -1.95 11.96 16.89
C TYR A 95 -2.65 10.62 17.14
N LYS A 96 -1.94 9.50 17.12
CA LYS A 96 -2.43 8.12 17.37
C LYS A 96 -3.68 7.77 16.55
N PRO A 97 -3.64 7.92 15.22
CA PRO A 97 -4.77 7.52 14.40
C PRO A 97 -5.02 6.01 14.50
N GLN A 98 -6.25 5.61 14.20
CA GLN A 98 -6.61 4.19 14.06
C GLN A 98 -6.50 3.74 12.61
N ASN A 99 -6.49 2.41 12.40
CA ASN A 99 -6.50 1.80 11.07
C ASN A 99 -5.31 2.25 10.20
N VAL A 100 -4.09 2.16 10.75
CA VAL A 100 -2.85 2.48 10.02
C VAL A 100 -2.44 1.29 9.15
N VAL A 101 -2.57 1.43 7.83
CA VAL A 101 -2.17 0.41 6.85
C VAL A 101 -0.88 0.84 6.18
N VAL A 102 0.16 0.00 6.25
CA VAL A 102 1.49 0.29 5.69
C VAL A 102 1.79 -0.65 4.53
N ASP A 103 2.05 -0.10 3.35
CA ASP A 103 2.65 -0.81 2.21
C ASP A 103 4.15 -0.47 2.18
N PRO A 104 5.05 -1.40 2.54
CA PRO A 104 6.48 -1.10 2.70
C PRO A 104 7.20 -1.09 1.35
N VAL A 105 6.82 -0.17 0.48
CA VAL A 105 7.29 -0.09 -0.91
C VAL A 105 8.79 0.15 -0.96
N MET A 106 9.56 -0.81 -1.47
CA MET A 106 11.01 -0.73 -1.63
C MET A 106 11.43 -0.51 -3.08
N TYR A 107 10.66 -1.01 -4.04
CA TYR A 107 10.98 -0.97 -5.45
C TYR A 107 9.77 -0.56 -6.29
N ALA A 108 10.03 0.22 -7.34
CA ALA A 108 9.04 0.47 -8.39
C ALA A 108 8.82 -0.79 -9.23
N LYS A 109 7.72 -0.83 -9.98
CA LYS A 109 7.36 -1.99 -10.82
C LYS A 109 8.44 -2.35 -11.87
N ASN A 110 9.21 -1.37 -12.31
CA ASN A 110 10.34 -1.54 -13.24
C ASN A 110 11.66 -1.96 -12.55
N GLY A 111 11.65 -2.24 -11.23
CA GLY A 111 12.82 -2.64 -10.45
C GLY A 111 13.68 -1.47 -9.94
N CYS A 112 13.31 -0.22 -10.20
CA CYS A 112 14.00 0.94 -9.65
C CYS A 112 13.85 0.96 -8.12
N ALA A 113 14.95 1.12 -7.38
CA ALA A 113 14.91 1.29 -5.93
C ALA A 113 14.26 2.64 -5.58
N LEU A 114 13.21 2.58 -4.78
CA LEU A 114 12.47 3.74 -4.25
C LEU A 114 12.84 4.02 -2.79
N MET A 115 13.37 3.02 -2.10
CA MET A 115 13.87 3.13 -0.73
C MET A 115 15.38 2.83 -0.73
N GLN A 116 16.14 3.66 -0.04
CA GLN A 116 17.57 3.42 0.13
C GLN A 116 17.80 2.20 1.05
N PRO A 117 18.81 1.34 0.76
CA PRO A 117 19.04 0.13 1.57
C PRO A 117 19.20 0.42 3.08
N TYR A 118 19.84 1.52 3.43
CA TYR A 118 20.04 1.93 4.84
C TYR A 118 18.75 2.42 5.52
N ALA A 119 17.68 2.71 4.75
CA ALA A 119 16.39 3.14 5.28
C ALA A 119 15.53 1.96 5.79
N ILE A 120 15.83 0.72 5.39
CA ILE A 120 15.09 -0.47 5.79
C ILE A 120 15.10 -0.65 7.32
N ASP A 121 16.25 -0.44 7.96
CA ASP A 121 16.36 -0.51 9.42
C ASP A 121 15.47 0.54 10.12
N THR A 122 15.38 1.73 9.54
CA THR A 122 14.51 2.79 10.08
C THR A 122 13.04 2.39 9.89
N LEU A 123 12.65 1.87 8.73
CA LEU A 123 11.30 1.34 8.50
C LEU A 123 10.91 0.31 9.57
N ILE A 124 11.80 -0.68 9.83
CA ILE A 124 11.57 -1.74 10.81
C ILE A 124 11.41 -1.17 12.23
N LYS A 125 12.25 -0.22 12.60
CA LYS A 125 12.28 0.30 13.98
C LYS A 125 11.23 1.37 14.28
N THR A 126 10.77 2.12 13.25
CA THR A 126 9.95 3.32 13.49
C THR A 126 8.55 3.24 12.88
N ILE A 127 8.37 2.61 11.72
CA ILE A 127 7.08 2.58 11.01
C ILE A 127 6.33 1.26 11.26
N ILE A 128 7.02 0.11 11.16
CA ILE A 128 6.36 -1.20 11.35
C ILE A 128 5.65 -1.31 12.71
N PRO A 129 6.21 -0.85 13.85
CA PRO A 129 5.53 -0.92 15.14
C PRO A 129 4.27 -0.06 15.24
N LEU A 130 4.05 0.88 14.32
CA LEU A 130 2.87 1.75 14.29
C LEU A 130 1.77 1.22 13.36
N ALA A 131 2.03 0.13 12.63
CA ALA A 131 1.09 -0.43 11.68
C ALA A 131 0.03 -1.30 12.37
N ASP A 132 -1.25 -1.05 12.06
CA ASP A 132 -2.33 -1.99 12.34
C ASP A 132 -2.32 -3.14 11.32
N VAL A 133 -2.03 -2.84 10.04
CA VAL A 133 -1.84 -3.84 8.99
C VAL A 133 -0.62 -3.47 8.14
N LEU A 134 0.31 -4.42 7.97
CA LEU A 134 1.44 -4.29 7.04
C LEU A 134 1.23 -5.21 5.83
N THR A 135 1.54 -4.73 4.61
CA THR A 135 1.25 -5.47 3.37
C THR A 135 2.50 -5.71 2.50
N PRO A 136 3.56 -6.38 2.97
CA PRO A 136 4.74 -6.66 2.16
C PRO A 136 4.44 -7.68 1.05
N ASN A 137 5.05 -7.50 -0.11
CA ASN A 137 5.22 -8.60 -1.06
C ASN A 137 6.35 -9.54 -0.59
N ILE A 138 6.53 -10.69 -1.28
CA ILE A 138 7.55 -11.68 -0.90
C ILE A 138 8.96 -11.06 -0.83
N PRO A 139 9.48 -10.36 -1.86
CA PRO A 139 10.79 -9.72 -1.77
C PRO A 139 10.94 -8.72 -0.62
N GLU A 140 9.88 -7.96 -0.31
CA GLU A 140 9.86 -7.03 0.82
C GLU A 140 9.87 -7.77 2.16
N ALA A 141 9.06 -8.85 2.29
CA ALA A 141 9.05 -9.69 3.48
C ALA A 141 10.40 -10.38 3.71
N GLU A 142 11.07 -10.86 2.64
CA GLU A 142 12.44 -11.39 2.72
C GLU A 142 13.45 -10.36 3.22
N LYS A 143 13.37 -9.12 2.73
CA LYS A 143 14.23 -8.02 3.19
C LYS A 143 14.01 -7.66 4.65
N ILE A 144 12.74 -7.58 5.08
CA ILE A 144 12.37 -7.26 6.47
C ILE A 144 12.81 -8.38 7.42
N THR A 145 12.61 -9.65 7.02
CA THR A 145 12.83 -10.79 7.90
C THR A 145 14.24 -11.40 7.80
N GLY A 146 14.93 -11.20 6.68
CA GLY A 146 16.16 -11.93 6.36
C GLY A 146 15.93 -13.42 6.05
N MET A 147 14.67 -13.84 5.79
CA MET A 147 14.30 -15.22 5.45
C MET A 147 14.21 -15.35 3.93
N GLU A 148 14.45 -16.56 3.42
CA GLU A 148 14.06 -16.97 2.07
C GLU A 148 12.63 -17.51 2.10
N ILE A 149 11.76 -17.03 1.18
CA ILE A 149 10.33 -17.37 1.15
C ILE A 149 10.00 -18.07 -0.18
N LYS A 150 9.80 -19.41 -0.12
CA LYS A 150 9.50 -20.25 -1.29
C LYS A 150 8.14 -20.91 -1.24
N THR A 151 7.55 -21.02 -0.07
CA THR A 151 6.30 -21.76 0.17
C THR A 151 5.32 -20.91 0.94
N VAL A 152 4.05 -21.30 0.97
CA VAL A 152 3.03 -20.69 1.82
C VAL A 152 3.41 -20.79 3.30
N ALA A 153 4.00 -21.91 3.73
CA ALA A 153 4.50 -22.07 5.10
C ALA A 153 5.61 -21.07 5.45
N ASP A 154 6.49 -20.73 4.49
CA ASP A 154 7.50 -19.68 4.69
C ASP A 154 6.84 -18.29 4.79
N MET A 155 5.76 -18.04 4.03
CA MET A 155 4.98 -16.79 4.14
C MET A 155 4.34 -16.66 5.52
N GLU A 156 3.78 -17.75 6.08
CA GLU A 156 3.25 -17.79 7.44
C GLU A 156 4.33 -17.52 8.48
N ALA A 157 5.50 -18.16 8.34
CA ALA A 157 6.63 -17.96 9.24
C ALA A 157 7.15 -16.50 9.19
N ALA A 158 7.23 -15.91 7.98
CA ALA A 158 7.61 -14.51 7.79
C ALA A 158 6.58 -13.57 8.42
N ALA A 159 5.28 -13.83 8.25
CA ALA A 159 4.21 -13.02 8.84
C ALA A 159 4.31 -13.02 10.37
N LYS A 160 4.51 -14.18 11.02
CA LYS A 160 4.74 -14.26 12.48
C LYS A 160 5.97 -13.48 12.91
N LYS A 161 7.08 -13.61 12.16
CA LYS A 161 8.32 -12.90 12.47
C LYS A 161 8.14 -11.37 12.40
N ILE A 162 7.42 -10.88 11.40
CA ILE A 162 7.11 -9.45 11.26
C ILE A 162 6.15 -8.98 12.36
N CYS A 163 5.15 -9.78 12.73
CA CYS A 163 4.25 -9.47 13.84
C CYS A 163 5.03 -9.26 15.15
N ALA A 164 6.04 -10.10 15.41
CA ALA A 164 6.91 -9.95 16.58
C ALA A 164 7.73 -8.65 16.59
N MET A 165 7.79 -7.89 15.48
CA MET A 165 8.40 -6.56 15.40
C MET A 165 7.46 -5.42 15.84
N GLY A 166 6.21 -5.74 16.23
CA GLY A 166 5.23 -4.80 16.81
C GLY A 166 4.02 -4.48 15.95
N CYS A 167 3.94 -4.97 14.71
CA CYS A 167 2.77 -4.83 13.83
C CYS A 167 1.63 -5.74 14.31
N LYS A 168 0.35 -5.32 14.19
CA LYS A 168 -0.79 -6.10 14.67
C LYS A 168 -1.27 -7.15 13.67
N GLY A 169 -1.27 -6.83 12.37
CA GLY A 169 -1.68 -7.74 11.30
C GLY A 169 -0.74 -7.64 10.10
N ILE A 170 -0.46 -8.75 9.44
CA ILE A 170 0.46 -8.81 8.30
C ILE A 170 -0.19 -9.55 7.13
N VAL A 171 -0.15 -8.96 5.94
CA VAL A 171 -0.52 -9.62 4.69
C VAL A 171 0.70 -9.80 3.82
N VAL A 172 1.26 -11.00 3.77
CA VAL A 172 2.33 -11.34 2.80
C VAL A 172 1.68 -11.60 1.44
N LYS A 173 1.97 -10.75 0.45
CA LYS A 173 1.38 -10.80 -0.90
C LYS A 173 2.11 -11.83 -1.78
N GLY A 174 1.41 -12.88 -2.24
CA GLY A 174 1.97 -14.00 -3.01
C GLY A 174 2.02 -13.81 -4.52
N GLY A 175 1.75 -12.60 -5.02
CA GLY A 175 1.71 -12.32 -6.47
C GLY A 175 3.03 -12.54 -7.23
N HIS A 176 4.14 -12.83 -6.56
CA HIS A 176 5.45 -13.11 -7.15
C HIS A 176 5.78 -14.61 -7.26
N HIS A 177 4.94 -15.52 -6.74
CA HIS A 177 5.13 -16.98 -6.87
C HIS A 177 4.71 -17.52 -8.25
N ILE A 178 5.20 -18.73 -8.57
CA ILE A 178 4.72 -19.53 -9.71
C ILE A 178 3.44 -20.23 -9.28
N GLY A 179 2.37 -20.14 -10.08
CA GLY A 179 1.05 -20.70 -9.76
C GLY A 179 0.03 -19.63 -9.39
N ASN A 180 -0.99 -20.00 -8.63
CA ASN A 180 -2.03 -19.08 -8.18
C ASN A 180 -1.48 -18.01 -7.22
N ALA A 181 -2.11 -16.84 -7.21
CA ALA A 181 -1.73 -15.74 -6.35
C ALA A 181 -2.37 -15.93 -4.96
N VAL A 182 -1.61 -16.52 -4.03
CA VAL A 182 -2.03 -16.73 -2.64
C VAL A 182 -1.47 -15.61 -1.77
N ASP A 183 -2.34 -14.84 -1.12
CA ASP A 183 -1.94 -13.89 -0.09
C ASP A 183 -2.23 -14.49 1.29
N VAL A 184 -1.28 -14.36 2.22
CA VAL A 184 -1.37 -14.91 3.57
C VAL A 184 -1.52 -13.74 4.55
N LEU A 185 -2.67 -13.68 5.24
CA LEU A 185 -2.89 -12.79 6.37
C LEU A 185 -2.62 -13.55 7.68
N PHE A 186 -1.86 -12.94 8.58
CA PHE A 186 -1.81 -13.26 9.99
C PHE A 186 -2.37 -12.05 10.77
N ASP A 187 -3.47 -12.22 11.50
CA ASP A 187 -4.13 -11.14 12.23
C ASP A 187 -3.64 -10.96 13.68
N GLY A 188 -2.56 -11.65 14.02
CA GLY A 188 -2.00 -11.74 15.36
C GLY A 188 -2.41 -13.01 16.12
N ASN A 189 -3.47 -13.71 15.68
CA ASN A 189 -3.99 -14.95 16.28
C ASN A 189 -4.09 -16.09 15.26
N GLU A 190 -4.71 -15.84 14.12
CA GLU A 190 -5.06 -16.85 13.11
C GLU A 190 -4.52 -16.49 11.74
N PHE A 191 -4.37 -17.51 10.88
CA PHE A 191 -4.01 -17.37 9.49
C PHE A 191 -5.22 -17.45 8.59
N TYR A 192 -5.25 -16.58 7.56
CA TYR A 192 -6.22 -16.61 6.47
C TYR A 192 -5.47 -16.63 5.14
N HIS A 193 -5.96 -17.44 4.20
CA HIS A 193 -5.39 -17.58 2.87
C HIS A 193 -6.37 -17.09 1.83
N PHE A 194 -5.95 -16.16 0.99
CA PHE A 194 -6.77 -15.58 -0.09
C PHE A 194 -6.13 -15.94 -1.42
N GLU A 195 -6.73 -16.90 -2.10
CA GLU A 195 -6.26 -17.39 -3.38
C GLU A 195 -7.09 -16.85 -4.53
N THR A 196 -6.43 -16.45 -5.62
CA THR A 196 -7.04 -16.09 -6.89
C THR A 196 -6.22 -16.64 -8.04
N GLU A 197 -6.87 -16.91 -9.17
CA GLU A 197 -6.16 -17.21 -10.42
C GLU A 197 -5.28 -16.03 -10.82
N ARG A 198 -4.14 -16.34 -11.41
CA ARG A 198 -3.22 -15.33 -11.91
C ARG A 198 -3.73 -14.77 -13.23
N ILE A 199 -3.94 -13.46 -13.27
CA ILE A 199 -4.30 -12.75 -14.49
C ILE A 199 -3.03 -12.49 -15.30
N ASN A 200 -3.00 -12.99 -16.54
CA ASN A 200 -1.88 -12.79 -17.45
C ASN A 200 -1.95 -11.41 -18.12
N THR A 201 -1.38 -10.41 -17.46
CA THR A 201 -1.27 -9.04 -17.99
C THR A 201 0.03 -8.39 -17.56
N LYS A 202 0.58 -7.52 -18.39
CA LYS A 202 1.69 -6.64 -18.01
C LYS A 202 1.24 -5.39 -17.24
N ASN A 203 -0.05 -5.07 -17.30
CA ASN A 203 -0.60 -3.82 -16.79
C ASN A 203 -0.94 -3.95 -15.29
N THR A 204 0.07 -3.94 -14.45
CA THR A 204 -0.02 -4.16 -13.01
C THR A 204 0.57 -2.99 -12.19
N HIS A 205 0.78 -1.82 -12.84
CA HIS A 205 1.28 -0.65 -12.14
C HIS A 205 0.29 -0.16 -11.08
N GLY A 206 0.78 0.09 -9.88
CA GLY A 206 -0.03 0.53 -8.74
C GLY A 206 -0.85 -0.56 -8.03
N THR A 207 -0.71 -1.84 -8.37
CA THR A 207 -1.44 -2.94 -7.71
C THR A 207 -1.26 -2.95 -6.19
N GLY A 208 -0.03 -2.77 -5.67
CA GLY A 208 0.26 -2.72 -4.24
C GLY A 208 -0.44 -1.55 -3.55
N CYS A 209 -0.27 -0.35 -4.09
CA CYS A 209 -0.93 0.86 -3.59
C CYS A 209 -2.47 0.71 -3.58
N THR A 210 -3.04 0.18 -4.66
CA THR A 210 -4.48 -0.07 -4.78
C THR A 210 -4.96 -1.07 -3.72
N PHE A 211 -4.23 -2.15 -3.48
CA PHE A 211 -4.58 -3.17 -2.50
C PHE A 211 -4.54 -2.63 -1.07
N SER A 212 -3.44 -2.00 -0.66
CA SER A 212 -3.29 -1.44 0.70
C SER A 212 -4.29 -0.31 0.97
N SER A 213 -4.58 0.52 -0.04
CA SER A 213 -5.59 1.58 0.07
C SER A 213 -7.01 1.04 0.18
N ALA A 214 -7.33 -0.05 -0.54
CA ALA A 214 -8.61 -0.73 -0.39
C ALA A 214 -8.77 -1.34 1.01
N ILE A 215 -7.71 -1.91 1.60
CA ILE A 215 -7.74 -2.37 2.99
C ILE A 215 -8.05 -1.21 3.94
N ALA A 216 -7.33 -0.08 3.81
CA ALA A 216 -7.55 1.09 4.65
C ALA A 216 -9.00 1.61 4.55
N ALA A 217 -9.55 1.67 3.33
CA ALA A 217 -10.93 2.12 3.11
C ALA A 217 -11.96 1.16 3.73
N ASN A 218 -11.73 -0.14 3.62
CA ASN A 218 -12.60 -1.15 4.23
C ASN A 218 -12.56 -1.12 5.76
N LEU A 219 -11.37 -0.94 6.36
CA LEU A 219 -11.23 -0.78 7.82
C LEU A 219 -11.94 0.49 8.31
N ALA A 220 -11.78 1.63 7.61
CA ALA A 220 -12.50 2.87 7.94
C ALA A 220 -14.02 2.68 7.88
N ASN A 221 -14.51 1.85 6.97
CA ASN A 221 -15.94 1.49 6.85
C ASN A 221 -16.40 0.46 7.90
N GLY A 222 -15.53 0.03 8.83
CA GLY A 222 -15.88 -0.80 9.98
C GLY A 222 -15.78 -2.31 9.77
N LEU A 223 -15.15 -2.78 8.69
CA LEU A 223 -14.91 -4.20 8.48
C LEU A 223 -13.77 -4.71 9.37
N SER A 224 -13.82 -5.98 9.73
CA SER A 224 -12.69 -6.68 10.36
C SER A 224 -11.49 -6.74 9.41
N VAL A 225 -10.28 -6.96 9.95
CA VAL A 225 -9.05 -7.07 9.13
C VAL A 225 -9.18 -8.15 8.06
N ALA A 226 -9.70 -9.33 8.42
CA ALA A 226 -9.88 -10.43 7.48
C ALA A 226 -10.87 -10.10 6.35
N GLU A 227 -12.00 -9.46 6.67
CA GLU A 227 -12.98 -9.02 5.67
C GLU A 227 -12.42 -7.88 4.79
N ALA A 228 -11.69 -6.93 5.39
CA ALA A 228 -11.05 -5.84 4.67
C ALA A 228 -10.04 -6.35 3.64
N VAL A 229 -9.20 -7.32 4.03
CA VAL A 229 -8.23 -7.97 3.13
C VAL A 229 -8.93 -8.77 2.03
N LYS A 230 -9.96 -9.55 2.38
CA LYS A 230 -10.77 -10.32 1.41
C LYS A 230 -11.40 -9.41 0.36
N ASN A 231 -12.03 -8.32 0.77
CA ASN A 231 -12.67 -7.37 -0.13
C ASN A 231 -11.63 -6.62 -1.00
N ALA A 232 -10.50 -6.23 -0.40
CA ALA A 232 -9.40 -5.61 -1.13
C ALA A 232 -8.81 -6.56 -2.19
N LYS A 233 -8.67 -7.87 -1.87
CA LYS A 233 -8.23 -8.89 -2.84
C LYS A 233 -9.18 -8.99 -4.03
N SER A 234 -10.48 -9.05 -3.77
CA SER A 234 -11.50 -9.08 -4.84
C SER A 234 -11.46 -7.82 -5.70
N TYR A 235 -11.39 -6.65 -5.06
CA TYR A 235 -11.32 -5.36 -5.75
C TYR A 235 -10.06 -5.23 -6.63
N VAL A 236 -8.87 -5.53 -6.09
CA VAL A 236 -7.63 -5.41 -6.86
C VAL A 236 -7.55 -6.44 -7.99
N THR A 237 -8.09 -7.65 -7.80
CA THR A 237 -8.16 -8.68 -8.86
C THR A 237 -8.97 -8.15 -10.03
N LYS A 238 -10.15 -7.60 -9.78
CA LYS A 238 -10.99 -6.96 -10.82
C LYS A 238 -10.27 -5.77 -11.45
N ALA A 239 -9.61 -4.91 -10.66
CA ALA A 239 -8.86 -3.76 -11.17
C ALA A 239 -7.70 -4.18 -12.10
N ILE A 240 -7.09 -5.36 -11.88
CA ILE A 240 -6.07 -5.95 -12.75
C ILE A 240 -6.71 -6.55 -14.01
N GLU A 241 -7.82 -7.28 -13.86
CA GLU A 241 -8.55 -7.88 -14.97
C GLU A 241 -8.93 -6.85 -16.04
N TYR A 242 -9.40 -5.68 -15.59
CA TYR A 242 -9.77 -4.54 -16.43
C TYR A 242 -8.66 -3.48 -16.54
N SER A 243 -7.41 -3.86 -16.32
CA SER A 243 -6.27 -2.95 -16.35
C SER A 243 -6.14 -2.20 -17.68
N LEU A 244 -5.62 -0.98 -17.60
CA LEU A 244 -5.58 -0.07 -18.75
C LEU A 244 -4.27 -0.26 -19.54
N ALA A 245 -4.40 -0.62 -20.83
CA ALA A 245 -3.25 -0.75 -21.74
C ALA A 245 -2.83 0.62 -22.29
N ILE A 246 -2.39 1.52 -21.39
CA ILE A 246 -1.93 2.86 -21.74
C ILE A 246 -0.44 3.03 -21.46
N GLY A 247 0.21 3.93 -22.18
CA GLY A 247 1.65 4.14 -22.09
C GLY A 247 2.46 3.06 -22.82
N LYS A 248 3.80 3.15 -22.72
CA LYS A 248 4.74 2.24 -23.40
C LYS A 248 5.22 1.09 -22.51
N GLY A 249 5.05 1.20 -21.20
CA GLY A 249 5.49 0.22 -20.19
C GLY A 249 4.35 -0.55 -19.56
N CYS A 250 4.42 -0.74 -18.23
CA CYS A 250 3.37 -1.36 -17.44
C CYS A 250 2.20 -0.38 -17.24
N GLY A 251 1.05 -0.64 -17.86
CA GLY A 251 -0.15 0.17 -17.66
C GLY A 251 -0.71 0.02 -16.23
N PRO A 252 -1.54 0.97 -15.77
CA PRO A 252 -2.12 0.95 -14.44
C PRO A 252 -3.32 0.02 -14.32
N THR A 253 -3.66 -0.33 -13.08
CA THR A 253 -4.93 -0.96 -12.72
C THR A 253 -6.12 -0.02 -12.97
N HIS A 254 -7.32 -0.57 -13.16
CA HIS A 254 -8.54 0.22 -13.37
C HIS A 254 -9.32 0.40 -12.06
N HIS A 255 -9.18 1.53 -11.39
CA HIS A 255 -9.76 1.77 -10.06
C HIS A 255 -11.29 1.88 -10.04
N PHE A 256 -11.94 2.23 -11.16
CA PHE A 256 -13.37 2.58 -11.21
C PHE A 256 -14.24 1.61 -12.00
N VAL A 257 -13.82 0.35 -12.18
CA VAL A 257 -14.55 -0.65 -13.00
C VAL A 257 -16.03 -0.72 -12.62
N ASP A 258 -16.33 -0.94 -11.33
CA ASP A 258 -17.71 -1.12 -10.87
C ASP A 258 -18.54 0.16 -10.98
N LEU A 259 -17.93 1.32 -10.74
CA LEU A 259 -18.61 2.61 -10.90
C LEU A 259 -18.90 2.92 -12.35
N TYR A 260 -17.95 2.67 -13.25
CA TYR A 260 -18.12 2.92 -14.68
C TYR A 260 -19.12 1.95 -15.30
N ARG A 261 -19.16 0.68 -14.85
CA ARG A 261 -20.22 -0.27 -15.27
C ARG A 261 -21.60 0.19 -14.83
N LYS A 262 -21.75 0.58 -13.56
CA LYS A 262 -23.04 1.11 -13.06
C LYS A 262 -23.48 2.39 -13.79
N ALA A 263 -22.54 3.19 -14.25
CA ALA A 263 -22.78 4.40 -15.01
C ALA A 263 -22.98 4.15 -16.52
N GLY A 264 -22.89 2.89 -17.00
CA GLY A 264 -22.97 2.55 -18.42
C GLY A 264 -21.79 3.03 -19.26
N MET A 265 -20.62 3.28 -18.63
CA MET A 265 -19.39 3.74 -19.29
C MET A 265 -18.45 2.57 -19.66
N LEU A 266 -18.71 1.36 -19.17
CA LEU A 266 -18.02 0.11 -19.49
C LEU A 266 -19.05 -0.98 -19.75
N GLU A 267 -18.79 -1.80 -20.79
CA GLU A 267 -19.57 -3.01 -21.11
C GLU A 267 -19.30 -4.16 -20.13
#